data_61c36abae3ded6d4f29adad4a152c843
#
_entry.id   61c36abae3ded6d4f29adad4a152c843
#
_cell.length_a   1.000
_cell.length_b   1.000
_cell.length_c   1.000
_cell.angle_alpha   90.00
_cell.angle_beta   90.00
_cell.angle_gamma   90.00
#
_symmetry.space_group_name_H-M   'P 1'
#
loop_
_entity.id
_entity.type
_entity.pdbx_description
1 polymer ?
#
loop_
_entity_poly.entity_id
_entity_poly.type
_entity_poly.pdbx_seq_one_letter_code
_entity_poly.pdbx_strand_id
1 'polypeptide(L)'
;MLPKLLVVGHGRHGKDTVCEMLEQYGYTFQSSSKFCSELFIFNDLKDLYGYANEEECYADRHNHRTEWYNMIHDYCKDDLARLGRNLFAEHNIYCGLRNKREFFAMKNEEIFDYAIWVDRTDHLPTEDPSSMSIEQWMCDYTIDNNSDLKRLKKNVDTLMRTIFRSRGLSLPASTQLPLFEEFADS
;
A
#
# COMPACT_ATOMS: atom_id res chain seq x y z
N MET A 1 -1.17 -13.05 14.83
CA MET A 1 -1.80 -12.11 13.88
C MET A 1 -0.69 -11.49 13.06
N LEU A 2 -0.89 -11.35 11.73
CA LEU A 2 0.09 -10.66 10.87
C LEU A 2 0.19 -9.18 11.24
N PRO A 3 1.38 -8.58 11.20
CA PRO A 3 1.53 -7.14 11.39
C PRO A 3 0.83 -6.36 10.27
N LYS A 4 0.25 -5.22 10.61
CA LYS A 4 -0.38 -4.32 9.66
C LYS A 4 0.68 -3.48 8.93
N LEU A 5 0.65 -3.47 7.61
CA LEU A 5 1.66 -2.82 6.77
C LEU A 5 1.06 -1.63 6.01
N LEU A 6 1.73 -0.49 6.08
CA LEU A 6 1.44 0.66 5.23
C LEU A 6 2.47 0.70 4.10
N VAL A 7 2.04 0.48 2.84
CA VAL A 7 2.91 0.48 1.67
C VAL A 7 2.74 1.79 0.90
N VAL A 8 3.80 2.59 0.86
CA VAL A 8 3.82 3.94 0.29
C VAL A 8 4.96 4.12 -0.72
N GLY A 9 4.94 5.22 -1.44
CA GLY A 9 5.90 5.57 -2.49
C GLY A 9 5.23 6.35 -3.61
N HIS A 10 6.01 6.92 -4.51
CA HIS A 10 5.51 7.73 -5.63
C HIS A 10 4.62 6.93 -6.59
N GLY A 11 3.90 7.64 -7.45
CA GLY A 11 3.06 7.03 -8.49
C GLY A 11 3.88 6.13 -9.43
N ARG A 12 3.35 4.96 -9.76
CA ARG A 12 3.99 3.97 -10.65
C ARG A 12 5.30 3.35 -10.14
N HIS A 13 5.71 3.60 -8.89
CA HIS A 13 6.91 2.99 -8.31
C HIS A 13 6.76 1.50 -7.96
N GLY A 14 5.60 0.87 -8.26
CA GLY A 14 5.40 -0.58 -8.11
C GLY A 14 4.85 -1.01 -6.74
N LYS A 15 4.15 -0.12 -6.03
CA LYS A 15 3.51 -0.44 -4.75
C LYS A 15 2.52 -1.61 -4.85
N ASP A 16 1.67 -1.59 -5.87
CA ASP A 16 0.68 -2.66 -6.07
C ASP A 16 1.37 -4.01 -6.31
N THR A 17 2.43 -4.03 -7.16
CA THR A 17 3.24 -5.24 -7.39
C THR A 17 3.88 -5.77 -6.09
N VAL A 18 4.37 -4.87 -5.23
CA VAL A 18 4.89 -5.26 -3.91
C VAL A 18 3.77 -5.86 -3.06
N CYS A 19 2.58 -5.24 -3.02
CA CYS A 19 1.44 -5.75 -2.26
C CYS A 19 1.00 -7.14 -2.78
N GLU A 20 0.92 -7.34 -4.10
CA GLU A 20 0.65 -8.65 -4.72
C GLU A 20 1.68 -9.71 -4.30
N MET A 21 2.97 -9.35 -4.26
CA MET A 21 4.01 -10.26 -3.76
C MET A 21 3.87 -10.60 -2.27
N LEU A 22 3.24 -9.72 -1.48
CA LEU A 22 3.01 -9.95 -0.06
C LEU A 22 1.86 -10.93 0.20
N GLU A 23 0.97 -11.16 -0.77
CA GLU A 23 -0.14 -12.13 -0.64
C GLU A 23 0.36 -13.56 -0.36
N GLN A 24 1.52 -13.95 -0.90
CA GLN A 24 2.13 -15.27 -0.62
C GLN A 24 2.46 -15.48 0.87
N TYR A 25 2.54 -14.39 1.65
CA TYR A 25 2.77 -14.42 3.11
C TYR A 25 1.47 -14.37 3.92
N GLY A 26 0.31 -14.46 3.25
CA GLY A 26 -1.02 -14.43 3.86
C GLY A 26 -1.59 -13.03 4.06
N TYR A 27 -1.01 -12.01 3.44
CA TYR A 27 -1.54 -10.65 3.46
C TYR A 27 -2.69 -10.48 2.48
N THR A 28 -3.59 -9.56 2.81
CA THR A 28 -4.61 -9.03 1.91
C THR A 28 -4.46 -7.53 1.82
N PHE A 29 -4.67 -6.96 0.64
CA PHE A 29 -4.55 -5.53 0.43
C PHE A 29 -5.65 -4.97 -0.44
N GLN A 30 -5.88 -3.67 -0.27
CA GLN A 30 -6.63 -2.88 -1.20
C GLN A 30 -6.01 -1.49 -1.33
N SER A 31 -6.08 -0.88 -2.52
CA SER A 31 -5.68 0.50 -2.70
C SER A 31 -6.70 1.44 -2.07
N SER A 32 -6.24 2.55 -1.51
CA SER A 32 -7.12 3.54 -0.88
C SER A 32 -8.23 4.03 -1.81
N SER A 33 -7.94 4.24 -3.08
CA SER A 33 -8.94 4.70 -4.06
C SER A 33 -10.00 3.65 -4.35
N LYS A 34 -9.63 2.37 -4.45
CA LYS A 34 -10.61 1.29 -4.65
C LYS A 34 -11.49 1.12 -3.42
N PHE A 35 -10.88 1.12 -2.24
CA PHE A 35 -11.60 1.05 -0.97
C PHE A 35 -12.59 2.21 -0.81
N CYS A 36 -12.19 3.45 -1.13
CA CYS A 36 -13.09 4.62 -1.08
C CYS A 36 -14.21 4.51 -2.13
N SER A 37 -13.94 3.94 -3.32
CA SER A 37 -14.96 3.68 -4.33
C SER A 37 -16.09 2.83 -3.76
N GLU A 38 -15.74 1.71 -3.17
CA GLU A 38 -16.68 0.76 -2.57
C GLU A 38 -17.39 1.33 -1.33
N LEU A 39 -16.65 2.08 -0.51
CA LEU A 39 -17.16 2.57 0.77
C LEU A 39 -18.21 3.68 0.61
N PHE A 40 -17.98 4.65 -0.30
CA PHE A 40 -18.89 5.81 -0.43
C PHE A 40 -18.93 6.43 -1.84
N ILE A 41 -17.81 6.52 -2.59
CA ILE A 41 -17.73 7.33 -3.82
C ILE A 41 -18.72 6.83 -4.88
N PHE A 42 -18.81 5.53 -5.11
CA PHE A 42 -19.76 4.97 -6.07
C PHE A 42 -21.20 5.36 -5.73
N ASN A 43 -21.59 5.27 -4.47
CA ASN A 43 -22.95 5.62 -4.06
C ASN A 43 -23.28 7.11 -4.29
N ASP A 44 -22.29 7.98 -4.13
CA ASP A 44 -22.45 9.41 -4.29
C ASP A 44 -22.45 9.84 -5.78
N LEU A 45 -21.69 9.12 -6.63
CA LEU A 45 -21.50 9.50 -8.04
C LEU A 45 -22.32 8.72 -9.06
N LYS A 46 -22.87 7.55 -8.70
CA LYS A 46 -23.59 6.67 -9.65
C LYS A 46 -24.73 7.35 -10.39
N ASP A 47 -25.56 8.13 -9.69
CA ASP A 47 -26.70 8.81 -10.29
C ASP A 47 -26.27 10.05 -11.08
N LEU A 48 -25.18 10.72 -10.66
CA LEU A 48 -24.65 11.91 -11.32
C LEU A 48 -24.05 11.58 -12.69
N TYR A 49 -23.31 10.47 -12.78
CA TYR A 49 -22.61 10.05 -14.01
C TYR A 49 -23.25 8.84 -14.71
N GLY A 50 -24.28 8.24 -14.11
CA GLY A 50 -25.00 7.11 -14.69
C GLY A 50 -24.24 5.79 -14.65
N TYR A 51 -23.35 5.59 -13.68
CA TYR A 51 -22.59 4.34 -13.53
C TYR A 51 -23.52 3.18 -13.16
N ALA A 52 -23.43 2.08 -13.91
CA ALA A 52 -24.22 0.87 -13.65
C ALA A 52 -23.68 0.06 -12.46
N ASN A 53 -22.39 0.16 -12.17
CA ASN A 53 -21.72 -0.58 -11.11
C ASN A 53 -20.45 0.17 -10.62
N GLU A 54 -19.86 -0.32 -9.53
CA GLU A 54 -18.69 0.28 -8.91
C GLU A 54 -17.44 0.20 -9.81
N GLU A 55 -17.28 -0.87 -10.58
CA GLU A 55 -16.16 -1.06 -11.51
C GLU A 55 -16.12 0.02 -12.58
N GLU A 56 -17.26 0.43 -13.13
CA GLU A 56 -17.36 1.54 -14.09
C GLU A 56 -16.95 2.86 -13.44
N CYS A 57 -17.44 3.15 -12.24
CA CYS A 57 -17.09 4.34 -11.48
C CYS A 57 -15.57 4.37 -11.19
N TYR A 58 -15.01 3.25 -10.73
CA TYR A 58 -13.58 3.14 -10.45
C TYR A 58 -12.71 3.28 -11.70
N ALA A 59 -13.14 2.69 -12.82
CA ALA A 59 -12.41 2.79 -14.09
C ALA A 59 -12.38 4.25 -14.60
N ASP A 60 -13.47 4.99 -14.43
CA ASP A 60 -13.61 6.38 -14.88
C ASP A 60 -12.94 7.42 -13.95
N ARG A 61 -12.43 7.02 -12.79
CA ARG A 61 -11.79 7.92 -11.80
C ARG A 61 -10.70 8.82 -12.39
N HIS A 62 -10.10 8.42 -13.51
CA HIS A 62 -9.05 9.20 -14.16
C HIS A 62 -9.56 10.52 -14.72
N ASN A 63 -10.83 10.56 -15.10
CA ASN A 63 -11.51 11.75 -15.62
C ASN A 63 -12.00 12.67 -14.50
N HIS A 64 -12.15 12.14 -13.27
CA HIS A 64 -12.72 12.83 -12.11
C HIS A 64 -11.74 12.98 -10.93
N ARG A 65 -10.43 13.07 -11.19
CA ARG A 65 -9.38 13.04 -10.16
C ARG A 65 -9.55 14.10 -9.06
N THR A 66 -9.91 15.31 -9.42
CA THR A 66 -10.09 16.41 -8.45
C THR A 66 -11.29 16.16 -7.56
N GLU A 67 -12.39 15.68 -8.12
CA GLU A 67 -13.60 15.36 -7.37
C GLU A 67 -13.33 14.21 -6.39
N TRP A 68 -12.73 13.11 -6.86
CA TRP A 68 -12.31 12.00 -5.99
C TRP A 68 -11.38 12.43 -4.86
N TYR A 69 -10.41 13.29 -5.17
CA TYR A 69 -9.51 13.84 -4.15
C TYR A 69 -10.29 14.62 -3.08
N ASN A 70 -11.21 15.49 -3.50
CA ASN A 70 -12.01 16.30 -2.58
C ASN A 70 -12.93 15.43 -1.71
N MET A 71 -13.57 14.41 -2.29
CA MET A 71 -14.43 13.48 -1.56
C MET A 71 -13.65 12.71 -0.49
N ILE A 72 -12.48 12.17 -0.84
CA ILE A 72 -11.61 11.45 0.12
C ILE A 72 -11.10 12.41 1.20
N HIS A 73 -10.68 13.61 0.82
CA HIS A 73 -10.26 14.65 1.76
C HIS A 73 -11.39 15.01 2.74
N ASP A 74 -12.60 15.23 2.23
CA ASP A 74 -13.77 15.57 3.06
C ASP A 74 -14.16 14.42 3.99
N TYR A 75 -14.02 13.19 3.54
CA TYR A 75 -14.23 12.01 4.38
C TYR A 75 -13.28 11.96 5.57
N CYS A 76 -12.02 12.38 5.40
CA CYS A 76 -10.98 12.33 6.41
C CYS A 76 -10.80 13.65 7.21
N LYS A 77 -11.41 14.78 6.79
CA LYS A 77 -11.08 16.12 7.33
C LYS A 77 -11.22 16.27 8.84
N ASP A 78 -12.25 15.66 9.44
CA ASP A 78 -12.53 15.75 10.86
C ASP A 78 -11.82 14.64 11.67
N ASP A 79 -11.30 13.62 10.98
CA ASP A 79 -10.65 12.46 11.56
C ASP A 79 -9.67 11.86 10.56
N LEU A 80 -8.44 12.32 10.62
CA LEU A 80 -7.38 11.97 9.66
C LEU A 80 -6.99 10.49 9.66
N ALA A 81 -7.32 9.74 10.69
CA ALA A 81 -7.05 8.31 10.80
C ALA A 81 -8.22 7.42 10.36
N ARG A 82 -9.39 8.02 10.07
CA ARG A 82 -10.65 7.31 9.77
C ARG A 82 -10.48 6.27 8.65
N LEU A 83 -9.93 6.69 7.50
CA LEU A 83 -9.78 5.80 6.35
C LEU A 83 -8.85 4.63 6.66
N GLY A 84 -7.74 4.89 7.35
CA GLY A 84 -6.80 3.85 7.77
C GLY A 84 -7.44 2.84 8.72
N ARG A 85 -8.22 3.29 9.71
CA ARG A 85 -8.93 2.37 10.62
C ARG A 85 -9.91 1.47 9.86
N ASN A 86 -10.69 2.04 8.95
CA ASN A 86 -11.67 1.29 8.17
C ASN A 86 -10.99 0.26 7.25
N LEU A 87 -9.93 0.67 6.54
CA LEU A 87 -9.20 -0.23 5.66
C LEU A 87 -8.52 -1.36 6.44
N PHE A 88 -7.88 -1.05 7.57
CA PHE A 88 -7.23 -2.06 8.41
C PHE A 88 -8.20 -2.91 9.25
N ALA A 89 -9.51 -2.63 9.22
CA ALA A 89 -10.51 -3.54 9.75
C ALA A 89 -10.77 -4.73 8.81
N GLU A 90 -10.57 -4.56 7.49
CA GLU A 90 -10.85 -5.56 6.47
C GLU A 90 -9.58 -6.18 5.86
N HIS A 91 -8.50 -5.38 5.78
CA HIS A 91 -7.23 -5.77 5.18
C HIS A 91 -6.06 -5.59 6.16
N ASN A 92 -4.94 -6.23 5.88
CA ASN A 92 -3.72 -6.06 6.67
C ASN A 92 -2.60 -5.29 5.93
N ILE A 93 -2.88 -4.82 4.70
CA ILE A 93 -2.05 -3.83 4.02
C ILE A 93 -2.91 -2.66 3.54
N TYR A 94 -2.46 -1.44 3.86
CA TYR A 94 -2.95 -0.22 3.24
C TYR A 94 -1.96 0.22 2.16
N CYS A 95 -2.38 0.22 0.90
CA CYS A 95 -1.55 0.64 -0.23
C CYS A 95 -1.92 2.05 -0.69
N GLY A 96 -0.93 2.94 -0.78
CA GLY A 96 -1.05 4.19 -1.52
C GLY A 96 -1.46 5.44 -0.73
N LEU A 97 -1.27 5.46 0.60
CA LEU A 97 -1.39 6.70 1.38
C LEU A 97 -0.40 7.75 0.85
N ARG A 98 -0.83 9.03 0.80
CA ARG A 98 -0.06 10.15 0.22
C ARG A 98 0.13 11.32 1.16
N ASN A 99 -0.77 11.49 2.12
CA ASN A 99 -0.83 12.64 3.02
C ASN A 99 -0.09 12.37 4.32
N LYS A 100 0.96 13.17 4.62
CA LYS A 100 1.74 13.02 5.85
C LYS A 100 0.95 13.28 7.14
N ARG A 101 -0.11 14.11 7.08
CA ARG A 101 -0.93 14.35 8.27
C ARG A 101 -1.75 13.12 8.64
N GLU A 102 -2.32 12.44 7.64
CA GLU A 102 -2.99 11.16 7.83
C GLU A 102 -2.01 10.08 8.30
N PHE A 103 -0.80 10.03 7.70
CA PHE A 103 0.28 9.13 8.12
C PHE A 103 0.59 9.26 9.62
N PHE A 104 0.83 10.50 10.09
CA PHE A 104 1.14 10.72 11.50
C PHE A 104 -0.06 10.51 12.43
N ALA A 105 -1.29 10.82 11.99
CA ALA A 105 -2.49 10.51 12.76
C ALA A 105 -2.62 9.00 13.00
N MET A 106 -2.47 8.19 11.94
CA MET A 106 -2.49 6.73 12.05
C MET A 106 -1.31 6.17 12.86
N LYS A 107 -0.11 6.75 12.73
CA LYS A 107 1.07 6.35 13.50
C LYS A 107 0.90 6.63 15.00
N ASN A 108 0.35 7.79 15.35
CA ASN A 108 0.08 8.17 16.75
C ASN A 108 -0.99 7.30 17.41
N GLU A 109 -1.94 6.78 16.64
CA GLU A 109 -2.97 5.84 17.09
C GLU A 109 -2.54 4.35 16.97
N GLU A 110 -1.30 4.08 16.57
CA GLU A 110 -0.75 2.72 16.40
C GLU A 110 -1.62 1.82 15.49
N ILE A 111 -2.22 2.41 14.42
CA ILE A 111 -3.13 1.72 13.50
C ILE A 111 -2.39 0.71 12.62
N PHE A 112 -1.12 0.96 12.31
CA PHE A 112 -0.25 0.05 11.56
C PHE A 112 1.05 -0.24 12.31
N ASP A 113 1.67 -1.38 12.04
CA ASP A 113 2.90 -1.82 12.68
C ASP A 113 4.17 -1.32 11.97
N TYR A 114 4.15 -1.31 10.63
CA TYR A 114 5.31 -0.89 9.82
C TYR A 114 4.88 -0.12 8.59
N ALA A 115 5.62 0.95 8.28
CA ALA A 115 5.55 1.67 7.02
C ALA A 115 6.70 1.23 6.09
N ILE A 116 6.38 0.92 4.83
CA ILE A 116 7.31 0.43 3.82
C ILE A 116 7.29 1.41 2.65
N TRP A 117 8.45 2.00 2.33
CA TRP A 117 8.65 2.82 1.14
C TRP A 117 9.07 1.95 -0.04
N VAL A 118 8.40 2.10 -1.18
CA VAL A 118 8.81 1.47 -2.45
C VAL A 118 9.49 2.52 -3.31
N ASP A 119 10.77 2.31 -3.60
CA ASP A 119 11.61 3.22 -4.36
C ASP A 119 11.90 2.72 -5.77
N ARG A 120 11.66 3.61 -6.77
CA ARG A 120 11.99 3.40 -8.18
C ARG A 120 12.55 4.69 -8.82
N THR A 121 13.24 5.50 -8.05
CA THR A 121 13.68 6.83 -8.47
C THR A 121 14.75 6.82 -9.57
N ASP A 122 15.49 5.73 -9.75
CA ASP A 122 16.44 5.57 -10.86
C ASP A 122 15.75 5.49 -12.23
N HIS A 123 14.46 5.14 -12.27
CA HIS A 123 13.70 4.95 -13.51
C HIS A 123 12.53 5.91 -13.67
N LEU A 124 11.99 6.44 -12.58
CA LEU A 124 10.79 7.25 -12.59
C LEU A 124 10.95 8.49 -11.69
N PRO A 125 10.43 9.65 -12.11
CA PRO A 125 10.51 10.85 -11.33
C PRO A 125 9.69 10.76 -10.05
N THR A 126 10.07 11.54 -9.05
CA THR A 126 9.27 11.81 -7.86
C THR A 126 8.05 12.66 -8.19
N GLU A 127 6.97 12.49 -7.45
CA GLU A 127 5.80 13.36 -7.54
C GLU A 127 6.05 14.68 -6.79
N ASP A 128 5.29 15.71 -7.18
CA ASP A 128 5.29 17.00 -6.49
C ASP A 128 4.87 16.82 -5.01
N PRO A 129 5.51 17.52 -4.06
CA PRO A 129 5.17 17.43 -2.63
C PRO A 129 3.70 17.75 -2.29
N SER A 130 2.99 18.49 -3.15
CA SER A 130 1.54 18.72 -2.98
C SER A 130 0.70 17.46 -3.26
N SER A 131 1.22 16.56 -4.09
CA SER A 131 0.56 15.29 -4.45
C SER A 131 1.02 14.11 -3.60
N MET A 132 2.26 14.16 -3.10
CA MET A 132 2.87 13.11 -2.25
C MET A 132 3.72 13.78 -1.19
N SER A 133 3.19 13.91 0.01
CA SER A 133 3.86 14.58 1.12
C SER A 133 4.56 13.64 2.12
N ILE A 134 4.35 12.33 1.99
CA ILE A 134 5.10 11.31 2.74
C ILE A 134 6.48 11.18 2.07
N GLU A 135 7.52 11.09 2.88
CA GLU A 135 8.90 10.96 2.46
C GLU A 135 9.49 9.63 2.95
N GLN A 136 10.46 9.10 2.24
CA GLN A 136 11.10 7.81 2.53
C GLN A 136 11.58 7.69 3.98
N TRP A 137 12.17 8.74 4.55
CA TRP A 137 12.69 8.75 5.92
C TRP A 137 11.63 8.59 7.01
N MET A 138 10.33 8.79 6.68
CA MET A 138 9.23 8.58 7.61
C MET A 138 8.88 7.10 7.80
N CYS A 139 9.34 6.24 6.87
CA CYS A 139 9.05 4.82 6.81
C CYS A 139 10.09 3.99 7.56
N ASP A 140 9.67 2.82 8.05
CA ASP A 140 10.52 1.92 8.81
C ASP A 140 11.45 1.10 7.90
N TYR A 141 10.99 0.81 6.67
CA TYR A 141 11.71 0.02 5.68
C TYR A 141 11.60 0.64 4.29
N THR A 142 12.61 0.34 3.45
CA THR A 142 12.60 0.67 2.03
C THR A 142 12.77 -0.60 1.20
N ILE A 143 11.93 -0.77 0.18
CA ILE A 143 12.09 -1.77 -0.88
C ILE A 143 12.63 -1.06 -2.11
N ASP A 144 13.84 -1.42 -2.52
CA ASP A 144 14.44 -1.01 -3.77
C ASP A 144 13.79 -1.76 -4.94
N ASN A 145 13.15 -1.02 -5.85
CA ASN A 145 12.53 -1.49 -7.09
C ASN A 145 13.22 -0.89 -8.33
N ASN A 146 14.52 -0.58 -8.24
CA ASN A 146 15.31 0.00 -9.32
C ASN A 146 15.97 -1.08 -10.22
N SER A 147 15.54 -2.33 -10.14
CA SER A 147 16.06 -3.45 -10.89
C SER A 147 14.92 -4.25 -11.56
N ASP A 148 15.17 -5.50 -11.90
CA ASP A 148 14.18 -6.41 -12.47
C ASP A 148 13.21 -6.99 -11.41
N LEU A 149 12.19 -7.68 -11.91
CA LEU A 149 11.15 -8.28 -11.04
C LEU A 149 11.70 -9.38 -10.14
N LYS A 150 12.74 -10.12 -10.59
CA LYS A 150 13.41 -11.16 -9.80
C LYS A 150 14.12 -10.54 -8.58
N ARG A 151 14.79 -9.40 -8.80
CA ARG A 151 15.46 -8.67 -7.72
C ARG A 151 14.43 -8.07 -6.75
N LEU A 152 13.35 -7.48 -7.27
CA LEU A 152 12.25 -6.98 -6.44
C LEU A 152 11.69 -8.09 -5.53
N LYS A 153 11.39 -9.26 -6.09
CA LYS A 153 10.92 -10.42 -5.31
C LYS A 153 11.90 -10.78 -4.19
N LYS A 154 13.20 -10.83 -4.48
CA LYS A 154 14.22 -11.12 -3.47
C LYS A 154 14.25 -10.05 -2.36
N ASN A 155 14.08 -8.77 -2.71
CA ASN A 155 14.03 -7.68 -1.74
C ASN A 155 12.79 -7.80 -0.83
N VAL A 156 11.62 -8.12 -1.40
CA VAL A 156 10.39 -8.40 -0.65
C VAL A 156 10.57 -9.60 0.28
N ASP A 157 11.10 -10.72 -0.23
CA ASP A 157 11.33 -11.93 0.57
C ASP A 157 12.28 -11.65 1.75
N THR A 158 13.34 -10.87 1.53
CA THR A 158 14.30 -10.48 2.57
C THR A 158 13.62 -9.64 3.65
N LEU A 159 12.82 -8.65 3.26
CA LEU A 159 12.08 -7.81 4.19
C LEU A 159 11.10 -8.65 5.03
N MET A 160 10.35 -9.54 4.38
CA MET A 160 9.37 -10.36 5.09
C MET A 160 10.01 -11.32 6.09
N ARG A 161 11.15 -11.92 5.74
CA ARG A 161 11.95 -12.72 6.70
C ARG A 161 12.38 -11.90 7.92
N THR A 162 12.75 -10.63 7.71
CA THR A 162 13.13 -9.71 8.79
C THR A 162 11.94 -9.41 9.69
N ILE A 163 10.80 -9.03 9.11
CA ILE A 163 9.57 -8.70 9.86
C ILE A 163 9.06 -9.94 10.64
N PHE A 164 8.96 -11.09 9.98
CA PHE A 164 8.47 -12.31 10.62
C PHE A 164 9.38 -12.72 11.79
N ARG A 165 10.70 -12.69 11.58
CA ARG A 165 11.68 -13.00 12.65
C ARG A 165 11.55 -12.04 13.84
N SER A 166 11.45 -10.73 13.60
CA SER A 166 11.32 -9.72 14.67
C SER A 166 10.04 -9.88 15.48
N ARG A 167 9.00 -10.48 14.90
CA ARG A 167 7.70 -10.73 15.54
C ARG A 167 7.56 -12.17 16.06
N GLY A 168 8.57 -13.01 15.93
CA GLY A 168 8.50 -14.42 16.32
C GLY A 168 7.50 -15.24 15.51
N LEU A 169 7.21 -14.81 14.26
CA LEU A 169 6.28 -15.47 13.36
C LEU A 169 7.03 -16.47 12.46
N SER A 170 6.36 -17.58 12.13
CA SER A 170 6.87 -18.55 11.15
C SER A 170 6.44 -18.13 9.73
N LEU A 171 7.35 -18.23 8.78
CA LEU A 171 7.03 -18.02 7.37
C LEU A 171 6.09 -19.12 6.86
N PRO A 172 5.15 -18.80 5.95
CA PRO A 172 4.34 -19.80 5.28
C PRO A 172 5.20 -20.85 4.57
N ALA A 173 4.78 -22.10 4.56
CA ALA A 173 5.53 -23.20 3.93
C ALA A 173 5.83 -22.95 2.45
N SER A 174 4.92 -22.26 1.74
CA SER A 174 5.06 -21.88 0.32
C SER A 174 6.21 -20.90 0.05
N THR A 175 6.70 -20.20 1.07
CA THR A 175 7.77 -19.18 0.96
C THR A 175 9.10 -19.66 1.54
N GLN A 176 9.14 -20.88 2.08
CA GLN A 176 10.36 -21.51 2.54
C GLN A 176 11.14 -22.02 1.32
N LEU A 177 12.36 -21.53 1.10
CA LEU A 177 13.26 -22.10 0.11
C LEU A 177 13.51 -23.58 0.44
N PRO A 178 13.56 -24.48 -0.55
CA PRO A 178 14.03 -25.85 -0.30
C PRO A 178 15.42 -25.77 0.30
N LEU A 179 15.64 -26.56 1.35
CA LEU A 179 16.89 -26.60 2.17
C LEU A 179 18.19 -26.87 1.37
N PHE A 180 18.09 -27.09 0.05
CA PHE A 180 19.20 -27.54 -0.81
C PHE A 180 19.70 -26.52 -1.83
N GLU A 181 19.16 -25.29 -1.90
CA GLU A 181 19.66 -24.27 -2.84
C GLU A 181 20.74 -23.34 -2.27
N GLU A 182 21.12 -23.47 -0.99
CA GLU A 182 22.16 -22.62 -0.37
C GLU A 182 23.61 -22.97 -0.77
N PHE A 183 23.87 -24.04 -1.54
CA PHE A 183 25.22 -24.51 -1.84
C PHE A 183 25.56 -24.66 -3.32
N ALA A 184 24.83 -24.01 -4.24
CA ALA A 184 25.04 -24.17 -5.68
C ALA A 184 25.77 -23.00 -6.36
N ASP A 185 26.40 -22.09 -5.61
CA ASP A 185 27.29 -21.05 -6.16
C ASP A 185 28.58 -20.98 -5.32
N SER A 186 29.47 -21.92 -5.60
CA SER A 186 30.88 -21.86 -5.18
C SER A 186 31.77 -21.93 -6.41
#